data_693b3449d45b8462e9164c905c2cb6c9
#
_entry.id   693b3449d45b8462e9164c905c2cb6c9
#
_cell.length_a   1.000
_cell.length_b   1.000
_cell.length_c   1.000
_cell.angle_alpha   90.00
_cell.angle_beta   90.00
_cell.angle_gamma   90.00
#
_symmetry.space_group_name_H-M   'P 1'
#
loop_
_entity.id
_entity.type
_entity.pdbx_description
1 polymer ?
#
loop_
_entity_poly.entity_id
_entity_poly.type
_entity_poly.pdbx_seq_one_letter_code
_entity_poly.pdbx_strand_id
1 'polypeptide(L)'
;APDLITKLNHNLPFAINPPAIDNDYPQSRIFAVFQFMTKEVFIVAAARTPMGSFNGALSSVPATQLGAIAIKGALEKAGIDPNLVNEVFMGCVLQAGVGQAPARQASKFAGIGDHVPATTINKVCASGLKSVALGAQSIMLGLNDIVVAGGMENMSLTPHYLPNSRTGYRYGHVQALDGIVQDGLTDAYDKSLMGTCAELCAKEMNFSREEQDNYAIQSYT
;
A
#
# COMPACT_ATOMS: atom_id res chain seq x y z
N ALA A 1 -0.50 10.67 28.03
CA ALA A 1 0.39 10.32 26.95
C ALA A 1 1.34 11.44 26.48
N PRO A 2 1.62 12.51 27.28
CA PRO A 2 2.69 13.47 26.95
C PRO A 2 4.09 13.01 27.35
N ASP A 3 4.22 11.92 28.12
CA ASP A 3 5.46 11.58 28.82
C ASP A 3 6.46 10.72 28.02
N LEU A 4 6.05 10.20 26.86
CA LEU A 4 6.92 9.33 26.05
C LEU A 4 7.85 10.12 25.12
N ILE A 5 7.43 11.29 24.67
CA ILE A 5 8.24 12.15 23.79
C ILE A 5 9.35 12.85 24.55
N THR A 6 9.12 13.18 25.81
CA THR A 6 10.11 13.86 26.67
C THR A 6 11.24 12.91 27.11
N LYS A 7 11.00 11.59 27.20
CA LYS A 7 12.02 10.60 27.59
C LYS A 7 12.95 10.15 26.46
N LEU A 8 12.59 10.39 25.20
CA LEU A 8 13.42 10.01 24.05
C LEU A 8 14.52 11.03 23.72
N ASN A 9 14.45 12.25 24.26
CA ASN A 9 15.42 13.32 23.97
C ASN A 9 16.71 13.30 24.81
N HIS A 10 16.84 12.41 25.79
CA HIS A 10 18.01 12.44 26.70
C HIS A 10 19.18 11.52 26.33
N ASN A 11 19.10 10.73 25.24
CA ASN A 11 20.16 9.77 24.90
C ASN A 11 20.60 9.73 23.44
N LEU A 12 20.38 10.81 22.66
CA LEU A 12 20.95 10.89 21.32
C LEU A 12 22.23 11.73 21.33
N PRO A 13 23.37 11.22 20.82
CA PRO A 13 24.65 11.93 20.81
C PRO A 13 24.74 13.09 19.81
N PHE A 14 23.65 13.45 19.18
CA PHE A 14 23.50 14.63 18.32
C PHE A 14 22.28 15.44 18.76
N ALA A 15 22.45 16.25 19.82
CA ALA A 15 21.52 17.33 20.07
C ALA A 15 21.75 18.40 18.99
N ILE A 16 20.94 18.42 17.95
CA ILE A 16 20.77 19.61 17.11
C ILE A 16 19.99 20.57 17.99
N ASN A 17 20.70 21.50 18.67
CA ASN A 17 20.04 22.64 19.26
C ASN A 17 19.37 23.40 18.12
N PRO A 18 18.04 23.54 18.09
CA PRO A 18 17.43 24.43 17.13
C PRO A 18 18.04 25.82 17.33
N PRO A 19 18.35 26.56 16.27
CA PRO A 19 18.81 27.95 16.40
C PRO A 19 17.80 28.68 17.27
N ALA A 20 18.28 29.50 18.20
CA ALA A 20 17.43 30.35 19.02
C ALA A 20 16.45 31.07 18.10
N ILE A 21 15.16 30.84 18.28
CA ILE A 21 14.11 31.54 17.52
C ILE A 21 14.18 32.97 18.00
N ASP A 22 14.69 33.86 17.12
CA ASP A 22 14.70 35.28 17.35
C ASP A 22 13.23 35.71 17.46
N ASN A 23 12.84 36.21 18.63
CA ASN A 23 11.46 36.65 18.91
C ASN A 23 11.03 37.89 18.08
N ASP A 24 11.93 38.44 17.28
CA ASP A 24 11.64 39.54 16.34
C ASP A 24 11.08 39.06 14.97
N TYR A 25 10.85 37.77 14.76
CA TYR A 25 10.16 37.32 13.56
C TYR A 25 8.66 37.66 13.65
N PRO A 26 8.15 38.53 12.78
CA PRO A 26 6.74 38.89 12.86
C PRO A 26 5.87 37.67 12.68
N GLN A 27 5.08 37.38 13.71
CA GLN A 27 4.14 36.22 13.77
C GLN A 27 3.23 36.16 12.52
N SER A 28 2.96 37.30 11.88
CA SER A 28 2.23 37.41 10.63
C SER A 28 2.90 36.70 9.43
N ARG A 29 4.23 36.50 9.44
CA ARG A 29 4.92 35.79 8.34
C ARG A 29 4.90 34.26 8.49
N ILE A 30 4.79 33.76 9.72
CA ILE A 30 4.65 32.31 9.96
C ILE A 30 3.25 31.85 9.50
N PHE A 31 2.22 32.64 9.72
CA PHE A 31 0.87 32.35 9.22
C PHE A 31 0.74 32.47 7.70
N ALA A 32 1.48 33.37 7.06
CA ALA A 32 1.45 33.51 5.60
C ALA A 32 2.09 32.33 4.85
N VAL A 33 2.99 31.56 5.49
CA VAL A 33 3.60 30.36 4.89
C VAL A 33 2.64 29.16 4.90
N PHE A 34 1.61 29.16 5.76
CA PHE A 34 0.61 28.11 5.83
C PHE A 34 -0.66 28.34 5.00
N GLN A 35 -0.77 29.46 4.33
CA GLN A 35 -1.80 29.66 3.32
C GLN A 35 -1.34 29.10 1.96
N PHE A 36 -0.78 27.90 1.95
CA PHE A 36 -0.67 27.12 0.73
C PHE A 36 -2.10 26.79 0.30
N MET A 37 -2.53 27.41 -0.78
CA MET A 37 -3.70 26.95 -1.51
C MET A 37 -3.41 25.51 -1.92
N THR A 38 -3.95 24.56 -1.18
CA THR A 38 -3.87 23.16 -1.56
C THR A 38 -4.57 23.02 -2.90
N LYS A 39 -3.85 22.46 -3.90
CA LYS A 39 -4.48 22.16 -5.19
C LYS A 39 -5.66 21.22 -4.98
N GLU A 40 -6.74 21.43 -5.70
CA GLU A 40 -7.81 20.46 -5.79
C GLU A 40 -7.30 19.18 -6.47
N VAL A 41 -7.77 18.03 -6.00
CA VAL A 41 -7.37 16.73 -6.51
C VAL A 41 -8.60 16.01 -7.08
N PHE A 42 -8.48 15.55 -8.30
CA PHE A 42 -9.55 14.85 -9.01
C PHE A 42 -9.13 13.43 -9.36
N ILE A 43 -10.03 12.47 -9.18
CA ILE A 43 -9.90 11.13 -9.73
C ILE A 43 -10.50 11.17 -11.13
N VAL A 44 -9.67 11.19 -12.17
CA VAL A 44 -10.11 11.35 -13.56
C VAL A 44 -10.48 10.05 -14.23
N ALA A 45 -9.93 8.93 -13.80
CA ALA A 45 -10.31 7.60 -14.25
C ALA A 45 -9.98 6.54 -13.19
N ALA A 46 -10.69 5.43 -13.27
CA ALA A 46 -10.40 4.21 -12.54
C ALA A 46 -10.60 3.00 -13.45
N ALA A 47 -9.71 2.03 -13.34
CA ALA A 47 -9.77 0.75 -14.04
C ALA A 47 -9.36 -0.38 -13.11
N ARG A 48 -9.84 -1.57 -13.41
CA ARG A 48 -9.65 -2.76 -12.60
C ARG A 48 -9.63 -4.00 -13.50
N THR A 49 -8.77 -4.96 -13.22
CA THR A 49 -8.89 -6.31 -13.76
C THR A 49 -10.08 -7.04 -13.14
N PRO A 50 -10.61 -8.10 -13.78
CA PRO A 50 -11.49 -9.01 -13.09
C PRO A 50 -10.86 -9.52 -11.78
N MET A 51 -11.68 -9.81 -10.76
CA MET A 51 -11.20 -10.53 -9.57
C MET A 51 -11.13 -12.03 -9.87
N GLY A 52 -9.91 -12.58 -9.81
CA GLY A 52 -9.71 -14.02 -9.90
C GLY A 52 -9.92 -14.71 -8.54
N SER A 53 -10.46 -15.91 -8.58
CA SER A 53 -10.45 -16.80 -7.41
C SER A 53 -9.03 -17.26 -7.11
N PHE A 54 -8.77 -17.64 -5.85
CA PHE A 54 -7.53 -18.29 -5.47
C PHE A 54 -7.34 -19.58 -6.29
N ASN A 55 -6.17 -19.73 -6.91
CA ASN A 55 -5.86 -20.79 -7.88
C ASN A 55 -6.79 -20.84 -9.10
N GLY A 56 -7.51 -19.76 -9.40
CA GLY A 56 -8.42 -19.66 -10.55
C GLY A 56 -7.76 -19.15 -11.82
N ALA A 57 -8.57 -18.59 -12.72
CA ALA A 57 -8.17 -18.22 -14.09
C ALA A 57 -7.00 -17.22 -14.18
N LEU A 58 -6.81 -16.36 -13.19
CA LEU A 58 -5.72 -15.39 -13.12
C LEU A 58 -4.52 -15.86 -12.28
N SER A 59 -4.54 -17.08 -11.76
CA SER A 59 -3.54 -17.58 -10.81
C SER A 59 -2.10 -17.56 -11.35
N SER A 60 -1.92 -17.75 -12.65
CA SER A 60 -0.60 -17.75 -13.30
C SER A 60 -0.09 -16.36 -13.74
N VAL A 61 -0.91 -15.30 -13.61
CA VAL A 61 -0.55 -13.96 -14.05
C VAL A 61 0.14 -13.20 -12.91
N PRO A 62 1.42 -12.80 -13.04
CA PRO A 62 2.10 -12.07 -11.99
C PRO A 62 1.36 -10.80 -11.54
N ALA A 63 1.41 -10.47 -10.26
CA ALA A 63 0.78 -9.27 -9.70
C ALA A 63 1.19 -8.00 -10.46
N THR A 64 2.45 -7.89 -10.86
CA THR A 64 2.98 -6.75 -11.61
C THR A 64 2.37 -6.62 -13.02
N GLN A 65 2.01 -7.73 -13.65
CA GLN A 65 1.31 -7.75 -14.93
C GLN A 65 -0.17 -7.34 -14.76
N LEU A 66 -0.84 -7.84 -13.73
CA LEU A 66 -2.20 -7.41 -13.38
C LEU A 66 -2.23 -5.89 -13.09
N GLY A 67 -1.25 -5.39 -12.33
CA GLY A 67 -1.09 -3.97 -12.07
C GLY A 67 -0.88 -3.16 -13.35
N ALA A 68 -0.03 -3.64 -14.26
CA ALA A 68 0.21 -2.99 -15.54
C ALA A 68 -1.04 -2.89 -16.42
N ILE A 69 -1.86 -3.94 -16.46
CA ILE A 69 -3.13 -3.95 -17.21
C ILE A 69 -4.08 -2.89 -16.64
N ALA A 70 -4.19 -2.82 -15.32
CA ALA A 70 -5.04 -1.82 -14.67
C ALA A 70 -4.55 -0.39 -14.92
N ILE A 71 -3.23 -0.16 -14.84
CA ILE A 71 -2.61 1.15 -15.15
C ILE A 71 -2.90 1.55 -16.59
N LYS A 72 -2.65 0.66 -17.56
CA LYS A 72 -2.96 0.92 -18.98
C LYS A 72 -4.42 1.30 -19.17
N GLY A 73 -5.34 0.49 -18.64
CA GLY A 73 -6.77 0.75 -18.77
C GLY A 73 -7.20 2.07 -18.12
N ALA A 74 -6.58 2.49 -17.03
CA ALA A 74 -6.85 3.77 -16.40
C ALA A 74 -6.36 4.95 -17.27
N LEU A 75 -5.13 4.87 -17.79
CA LEU A 75 -4.55 5.90 -18.65
C LEU A 75 -5.33 6.03 -19.97
N GLU A 76 -5.67 4.92 -20.61
CA GLU A 76 -6.50 4.90 -21.83
C GLU A 76 -7.88 5.52 -21.59
N LYS A 77 -8.54 5.16 -20.48
CA LYS A 77 -9.85 5.71 -20.11
C LYS A 77 -9.78 7.20 -19.79
N ALA A 78 -8.67 7.68 -19.22
CA ALA A 78 -8.43 9.08 -18.94
C ALA A 78 -8.00 9.88 -20.19
N GLY A 79 -7.57 9.22 -21.27
CA GLY A 79 -6.96 9.88 -22.43
C GLY A 79 -5.62 10.53 -22.11
N ILE A 80 -4.87 9.99 -21.13
CA ILE A 80 -3.59 10.56 -20.67
C ILE A 80 -2.43 9.80 -21.31
N ASP A 81 -1.49 10.54 -21.91
CA ASP A 81 -0.22 9.99 -22.40
C ASP A 81 0.60 9.48 -21.19
N PRO A 82 1.08 8.23 -21.18
CA PRO A 82 1.94 7.68 -20.15
C PRO A 82 3.18 8.54 -19.82
N ASN A 83 3.68 9.31 -20.77
CA ASN A 83 4.82 10.20 -20.59
C ASN A 83 4.51 11.45 -19.74
N LEU A 84 3.24 11.78 -19.53
CA LEU A 84 2.80 12.91 -18.69
C LEU A 84 2.68 12.52 -17.20
N VAL A 85 2.76 11.23 -16.88
CA VAL A 85 2.70 10.76 -15.49
C VAL A 85 3.95 11.24 -14.75
N ASN A 86 3.77 11.84 -13.59
CA ASN A 86 4.88 12.33 -12.77
C ASN A 86 5.34 11.29 -11.75
N GLU A 87 4.43 10.47 -11.20
CA GLU A 87 4.76 9.47 -10.18
C GLU A 87 3.75 8.33 -10.17
N VAL A 88 4.19 7.15 -9.72
CA VAL A 88 3.37 5.95 -9.58
C VAL A 88 3.46 5.40 -8.15
N PHE A 89 2.31 5.24 -7.48
CA PHE A 89 2.19 4.55 -6.21
C PHE A 89 1.34 3.29 -6.37
N MET A 90 1.92 2.12 -6.14
CA MET A 90 1.20 0.85 -6.22
C MET A 90 1.34 0.04 -4.94
N GLY A 91 0.20 -0.30 -4.35
CA GLY A 91 0.12 -1.22 -3.22
C GLY A 91 0.45 -2.65 -3.65
N CYS A 92 1.26 -3.34 -2.86
CA CYS A 92 1.52 -4.77 -2.96
C CYS A 92 1.94 -5.30 -1.59
N VAL A 93 1.25 -6.30 -1.08
CA VAL A 93 1.46 -6.83 0.28
C VAL A 93 2.43 -8.00 0.26
N LEU A 94 2.12 -9.03 -0.54
CA LEU A 94 2.85 -10.29 -0.61
C LEU A 94 3.94 -10.20 -1.69
N GLN A 95 5.06 -9.59 -1.35
CA GLN A 95 6.11 -9.24 -2.31
C GLN A 95 7.15 -10.34 -2.52
N ALA A 96 7.14 -11.40 -1.72
CA ALA A 96 8.09 -12.51 -1.89
C ALA A 96 7.91 -13.19 -3.25
N GLY A 97 9.01 -13.36 -3.98
CA GLY A 97 9.00 -13.95 -5.31
C GLY A 97 8.49 -13.04 -6.45
N VAL A 98 7.97 -11.85 -6.15
CA VAL A 98 7.49 -10.89 -7.17
C VAL A 98 8.63 -10.18 -7.91
N GLY A 99 9.81 -10.20 -7.33
CA GLY A 99 10.98 -9.52 -7.86
C GLY A 99 11.17 -8.12 -7.27
N GLN A 100 12.18 -7.42 -7.79
CA GLN A 100 12.57 -6.12 -7.28
C GLN A 100 11.53 -5.05 -7.64
N ALA A 101 11.18 -4.17 -6.69
CA ALA A 101 10.36 -2.97 -6.88
C ALA A 101 9.07 -3.22 -7.69
N PRO A 102 8.08 -3.95 -7.17
CA PRO A 102 6.87 -4.35 -7.90
C PRO A 102 6.13 -3.20 -8.58
N ALA A 103 5.99 -2.03 -7.92
CA ALA A 103 5.38 -0.85 -8.53
C ALA A 103 6.14 -0.38 -9.77
N ARG A 104 7.48 -0.43 -9.74
CA ARG A 104 8.32 -0.08 -10.88
C ARG A 104 8.11 -1.02 -12.05
N GLN A 105 8.03 -2.33 -11.78
CA GLN A 105 7.73 -3.32 -12.81
C GLN A 105 6.37 -3.04 -13.46
N ALA A 106 5.32 -2.84 -12.67
CA ALA A 106 3.98 -2.55 -13.19
C ALA A 106 3.96 -1.26 -14.02
N SER A 107 4.61 -0.20 -13.56
CA SER A 107 4.78 1.07 -14.28
C SER A 107 5.44 0.86 -15.65
N LYS A 108 6.55 0.14 -15.71
CA LYS A 108 7.28 -0.16 -16.95
C LYS A 108 6.46 -1.02 -17.90
N PHE A 109 5.83 -2.08 -17.41
CA PHE A 109 4.96 -2.93 -18.22
C PHE A 109 3.72 -2.19 -18.73
N ALA A 110 3.29 -1.14 -18.06
CA ALA A 110 2.24 -0.25 -18.51
C ALA A 110 2.68 0.75 -19.59
N GLY A 111 3.97 0.88 -19.87
CA GLY A 111 4.52 1.80 -20.86
C GLY A 111 4.85 3.19 -20.32
N ILE A 112 4.83 3.37 -19.00
CA ILE A 112 5.27 4.62 -18.37
C ILE A 112 6.80 4.74 -18.46
N GLY A 113 7.28 5.94 -18.75
CA GLY A 113 8.68 6.22 -19.04
C GLY A 113 9.65 5.98 -17.86
N ASP A 114 10.93 5.84 -18.16
CA ASP A 114 11.98 5.54 -17.18
C ASP A 114 12.21 6.69 -16.18
N HIS A 115 11.90 7.89 -16.56
CA HIS A 115 12.03 9.09 -15.74
C HIS A 115 11.02 9.19 -14.61
N VAL A 116 9.92 8.41 -14.68
CA VAL A 116 8.84 8.45 -13.69
C VAL A 116 9.20 7.58 -12.48
N PRO A 117 9.31 8.12 -11.27
CA PRO A 117 9.52 7.34 -10.06
C PRO A 117 8.29 6.46 -9.76
N ALA A 118 8.55 5.29 -9.16
CA ALA A 118 7.49 4.37 -8.78
C ALA A 118 7.79 3.76 -7.41
N THR A 119 6.83 3.86 -6.49
CA THR A 119 6.97 3.41 -5.11
C THR A 119 5.96 2.31 -4.79
N THR A 120 6.46 1.19 -4.26
CA THR A 120 5.62 0.10 -3.76
C THR A 120 5.23 0.39 -2.31
N ILE A 121 3.92 0.35 -2.04
CA ILE A 121 3.34 0.64 -0.74
C ILE A 121 2.86 -0.65 -0.09
N ASN A 122 3.22 -0.86 1.16
CA ASN A 122 2.63 -1.91 1.98
C ASN A 122 2.01 -1.31 3.25
N LYS A 123 0.70 -1.35 3.32
CA LYS A 123 -0.13 -1.06 4.48
C LYS A 123 -1.17 -2.18 4.63
N VAL A 124 -0.75 -3.42 4.46
CA VAL A 124 -1.59 -4.62 4.44
C VAL A 124 -2.79 -4.39 3.53
N CYS A 125 -4.01 -4.77 3.91
CA CYS A 125 -5.22 -4.67 3.08
C CYS A 125 -5.54 -3.25 2.59
N ALA A 126 -5.04 -2.21 3.28
CA ALA A 126 -5.24 -0.81 2.91
C ALA A 126 -4.17 -0.24 1.96
N SER A 127 -3.28 -1.08 1.40
CA SER A 127 -2.14 -0.62 0.59
C SER A 127 -2.57 0.17 -0.65
N GLY A 128 -3.59 -0.30 -1.36
CA GLY A 128 -4.13 0.40 -2.54
C GLY A 128 -4.73 1.76 -2.19
N LEU A 129 -5.55 1.82 -1.13
CA LEU A 129 -6.13 3.09 -0.66
C LEU A 129 -5.04 4.05 -0.13
N LYS A 130 -4.01 3.51 0.55
CA LYS A 130 -2.87 4.34 0.98
C LYS A 130 -2.11 4.93 -0.20
N SER A 131 -1.98 4.19 -1.30
CA SER A 131 -1.39 4.70 -2.55
C SER A 131 -2.18 5.89 -3.09
N VAL A 132 -3.50 5.80 -3.12
CA VAL A 132 -4.39 6.92 -3.54
C VAL A 132 -4.22 8.12 -2.62
N ALA A 133 -4.18 7.91 -1.30
CA ALA A 133 -3.96 8.98 -0.33
C ALA A 133 -2.61 9.69 -0.52
N LEU A 134 -1.53 8.94 -0.80
CA LEU A 134 -0.21 9.51 -1.07
C LEU A 134 -0.19 10.29 -2.39
N GLY A 135 -0.82 9.76 -3.44
CA GLY A 135 -0.96 10.47 -4.71
C GLY A 135 -1.71 11.80 -4.55
N ALA A 136 -2.83 11.78 -3.82
CA ALA A 136 -3.58 13.00 -3.51
C ALA A 136 -2.73 14.02 -2.72
N GLN A 137 -2.03 13.57 -1.68
CA GLN A 137 -1.13 14.42 -0.89
C GLN A 137 -0.03 15.05 -1.74
N SER A 138 0.56 14.29 -2.65
CA SER A 138 1.60 14.74 -3.57
C SER A 138 1.10 15.87 -4.49
N ILE A 139 -0.11 15.73 -5.03
CA ILE A 139 -0.75 16.78 -5.86
C ILE A 139 -1.11 18.01 -5.03
N MET A 140 -1.72 17.82 -3.85
CA MET A 140 -2.09 18.91 -2.94
C MET A 140 -0.89 19.76 -2.55
N LEU A 141 0.28 19.15 -2.37
CA LEU A 141 1.54 19.81 -2.05
C LEU A 141 2.22 20.45 -3.27
N GLY A 142 1.67 20.26 -4.47
CA GLY A 142 2.26 20.80 -5.71
C GLY A 142 3.52 20.08 -6.17
N LEU A 143 3.79 18.87 -5.65
CA LEU A 143 4.95 18.05 -6.05
C LEU A 143 4.72 17.40 -7.42
N ASN A 144 3.47 17.01 -7.69
CA ASN A 144 3.06 16.35 -8.91
C ASN A 144 1.75 16.97 -9.45
N ASP A 145 1.49 16.77 -10.74
CA ASP A 145 0.23 17.15 -11.39
C ASP A 145 -0.58 15.91 -11.80
N ILE A 146 0.09 14.85 -12.26
CA ILE A 146 -0.52 13.61 -12.71
C ILE A 146 0.13 12.41 -12.00
N VAL A 147 -0.67 11.70 -11.22
CA VAL A 147 -0.22 10.54 -10.44
C VAL A 147 -1.06 9.32 -10.77
N VAL A 148 -0.42 8.19 -10.96
CA VAL A 148 -1.07 6.88 -11.01
C VAL A 148 -0.98 6.25 -9.62
N ALA A 149 -2.14 5.89 -9.05
CA ALA A 149 -2.21 5.29 -7.74
C ALA A 149 -3.16 4.09 -7.73
N GLY A 150 -2.76 2.99 -7.12
CA GLY A 150 -3.58 1.78 -7.07
C GLY A 150 -2.95 0.67 -6.25
N GLY A 151 -3.29 -0.56 -6.58
CA GLY A 151 -2.73 -1.76 -5.97
C GLY A 151 -2.78 -2.96 -6.91
N MET A 152 -2.02 -3.98 -6.57
CA MET A 152 -1.91 -5.23 -7.31
C MET A 152 -1.57 -6.35 -6.34
N GLU A 153 -2.13 -7.52 -6.55
CA GLU A 153 -1.83 -8.71 -5.73
C GLU A 153 -2.13 -9.98 -6.52
N ASN A 154 -1.32 -11.01 -6.32
CA ASN A 154 -1.66 -12.37 -6.72
C ASN A 154 -1.25 -13.34 -5.62
N MET A 155 -2.20 -13.72 -4.79
CA MET A 155 -1.98 -14.60 -3.66
C MET A 155 -1.63 -16.04 -4.11
N SER A 156 -2.10 -16.46 -5.29
CA SER A 156 -1.83 -17.81 -5.82
C SER A 156 -0.35 -18.06 -6.15
N LEU A 157 0.42 -17.00 -6.39
CA LEU A 157 1.85 -17.08 -6.67
C LEU A 157 2.74 -16.83 -5.46
N THR A 158 2.15 -16.61 -4.29
CA THR A 158 2.92 -16.41 -3.06
C THR A 158 3.65 -17.68 -2.68
N PRO A 159 4.98 -17.65 -2.47
CA PRO A 159 5.74 -18.85 -2.15
C PRO A 159 5.56 -19.29 -0.70
N HIS A 160 5.90 -20.54 -0.44
CA HIS A 160 6.17 -21.03 0.91
C HIS A 160 7.60 -20.69 1.31
N TYR A 161 7.82 -20.35 2.58
CA TYR A 161 9.13 -20.01 3.14
C TYR A 161 9.75 -21.20 3.84
N LEU A 162 11.03 -21.34 3.69
CA LEU A 162 11.87 -22.25 4.49
C LEU A 162 12.72 -21.41 5.46
N PRO A 163 12.23 -21.13 6.67
CA PRO A 163 13.00 -20.41 7.68
C PRO A 163 14.34 -21.13 7.94
N ASN A 164 15.38 -20.37 8.23
CA ASN A 164 16.72 -20.89 8.49
C ASN A 164 17.42 -21.64 7.34
N SER A 165 16.83 -21.73 6.13
CA SER A 165 17.45 -22.40 4.98
C SER A 165 18.83 -21.82 4.65
N ARG A 166 19.04 -20.52 4.88
CA ARG A 166 20.32 -19.82 4.63
C ARG A 166 21.44 -20.31 5.54
N THR A 167 21.14 -20.70 6.78
CA THR A 167 22.11 -21.28 7.74
C THR A 167 22.14 -22.81 7.70
N GLY A 168 21.21 -23.43 7.00
CA GLY A 168 21.07 -24.86 6.81
C GLY A 168 20.29 -25.56 7.92
N TYR A 169 19.79 -26.76 7.57
CA TYR A 169 19.08 -27.66 8.46
C TYR A 169 19.98 -28.85 8.78
N ARG A 170 20.40 -28.99 10.03
CA ARG A 170 21.37 -30.01 10.41
C ARG A 170 20.76 -31.34 10.84
N TYR A 171 19.61 -31.29 11.52
CA TYR A 171 18.96 -32.47 12.08
C TYR A 171 17.47 -32.21 12.32
N GLY A 172 16.61 -33.22 12.07
CA GLY A 172 15.19 -33.16 12.31
C GLY A 172 14.39 -32.66 11.10
N HIS A 173 13.08 -32.49 11.29
CA HIS A 173 12.14 -32.09 10.25
C HIS A 173 12.23 -30.58 9.95
N VAL A 174 11.91 -30.24 8.69
CA VAL A 174 11.80 -28.85 8.22
C VAL A 174 10.33 -28.54 7.97
N GLN A 175 9.88 -27.39 8.45
CA GLN A 175 8.55 -26.87 8.17
C GLN A 175 8.61 -25.78 7.11
N ALA A 176 7.79 -25.89 6.06
CA ALA A 176 7.55 -24.82 5.11
C ALA A 176 6.37 -23.97 5.61
N LEU A 177 6.55 -22.67 5.67
CA LEU A 177 5.51 -21.72 6.10
C LEU A 177 4.83 -21.12 4.87
N ASP A 178 3.50 -21.13 4.86
CA ASP A 178 2.72 -20.46 3.81
C ASP A 178 2.91 -18.94 3.93
N GLY A 179 3.45 -18.33 2.87
CA GLY A 179 3.70 -16.88 2.84
C GLY A 179 2.42 -16.04 2.93
N ILE A 180 1.28 -16.56 2.43
CA ILE A 180 -0.02 -15.87 2.56
C ILE A 180 -0.43 -15.80 4.03
N VAL A 181 -0.37 -16.91 4.72
CA VAL A 181 -0.73 -17.02 6.14
C VAL A 181 0.23 -16.19 6.97
N GLN A 182 1.54 -16.35 6.72
CA GLN A 182 2.60 -15.72 7.53
C GLN A 182 2.59 -14.20 7.42
N ASP A 183 2.50 -13.64 6.22
CA ASP A 183 2.72 -12.21 5.96
C ASP A 183 1.43 -11.43 5.69
N GLY A 184 0.33 -12.11 5.39
CA GLY A 184 -0.92 -11.46 5.01
C GLY A 184 -2.10 -11.69 5.95
N LEU A 185 -2.23 -12.87 6.54
CA LEU A 185 -3.47 -13.28 7.21
C LEU A 185 -3.33 -13.57 8.71
N THR A 186 -2.12 -13.51 9.27
CA THR A 186 -1.86 -13.75 10.69
C THR A 186 -1.48 -12.47 11.40
N ASP A 187 -2.15 -12.17 12.50
CA ASP A 187 -1.76 -11.06 13.37
C ASP A 187 -0.33 -11.24 13.87
N ALA A 188 0.46 -10.18 13.80
CA ALA A 188 1.87 -10.25 14.16
C ALA A 188 2.11 -10.44 15.67
N TYR A 189 1.15 -10.06 16.51
CA TYR A 189 1.29 -10.02 17.95
C TYR A 189 0.69 -11.23 18.64
N ASP A 190 -0.61 -11.49 18.46
CA ASP A 190 -1.32 -12.58 19.12
C ASP A 190 -1.45 -13.87 18.27
N LYS A 191 -1.02 -13.80 16.99
CA LYS A 191 -1.03 -14.91 16.04
C LYS A 191 -2.43 -15.39 15.63
N SER A 192 -3.47 -14.62 15.91
CA SER A 192 -4.81 -14.92 15.41
C SER A 192 -4.91 -14.70 13.90
N LEU A 193 -5.76 -15.46 13.24
CA LEU A 193 -6.04 -15.28 11.81
C LEU A 193 -7.04 -14.13 11.61
N MET A 194 -6.91 -13.41 10.53
CA MET A 194 -7.83 -12.30 10.19
C MET A 194 -9.29 -12.74 10.13
N GLY A 195 -9.58 -13.98 9.70
CA GLY A 195 -10.92 -14.55 9.76
C GLY A 195 -11.46 -14.65 11.19
N THR A 196 -10.63 -15.04 12.15
CA THR A 196 -11.02 -15.08 13.57
C THR A 196 -11.32 -13.65 14.11
N CYS A 197 -10.57 -12.67 13.68
CA CYS A 197 -10.85 -11.26 14.02
C CYS A 197 -12.18 -10.79 13.43
N ALA A 198 -12.52 -11.21 12.21
CA ALA A 198 -13.81 -10.92 11.60
C ALA A 198 -14.98 -11.58 12.35
N GLU A 199 -14.83 -12.83 12.79
CA GLU A 199 -15.83 -13.52 13.63
C GLU A 199 -16.03 -12.80 14.98
N LEU A 200 -14.95 -12.35 15.61
CA LEU A 200 -15.00 -11.56 16.83
C LEU A 200 -15.78 -10.26 16.60
N CYS A 201 -15.49 -9.55 15.50
CA CYS A 201 -16.21 -8.34 15.12
C CYS A 201 -17.70 -8.62 14.93
N ALA A 202 -18.07 -9.66 14.19
CA ALA A 202 -19.46 -10.04 13.98
C ALA A 202 -20.18 -10.33 15.31
N LYS A 203 -19.52 -11.01 16.24
CA LYS A 203 -20.04 -11.33 17.56
C LYS A 203 -20.23 -10.06 18.42
N GLU A 204 -19.23 -9.21 18.52
CA GLU A 204 -19.27 -8.00 19.35
C GLU A 204 -20.27 -6.96 18.83
N MET A 205 -20.38 -6.85 17.51
CA MET A 205 -21.33 -5.94 16.86
C MET A 205 -22.73 -6.56 16.68
N ASN A 206 -22.90 -7.81 17.08
CA ASN A 206 -24.17 -8.56 16.97
C ASN A 206 -24.69 -8.68 15.53
N PHE A 207 -23.80 -8.81 14.54
CA PHE A 207 -24.21 -9.08 13.16
C PHE A 207 -24.74 -10.50 13.03
N SER A 208 -25.98 -10.64 12.60
CA SER A 208 -26.60 -11.93 12.31
C SER A 208 -26.00 -12.55 11.05
N ARG A 209 -26.17 -13.86 10.89
CA ARG A 209 -25.79 -14.57 9.66
C ARG A 209 -26.51 -14.01 8.43
N GLU A 210 -27.79 -13.69 8.59
CA GLU A 210 -28.62 -13.14 7.51
C GLU A 210 -28.12 -11.76 7.04
N GLU A 211 -27.74 -10.88 7.96
CA GLU A 211 -27.14 -9.57 7.59
C GLU A 211 -25.85 -9.73 6.83
N GLN A 212 -24.97 -10.67 7.23
CA GLN A 212 -23.72 -10.95 6.55
C GLN A 212 -23.97 -11.49 5.13
N ASP A 213 -24.91 -12.41 4.97
CA ASP A 213 -25.28 -12.98 3.69
C ASP A 213 -25.92 -11.94 2.76
N ASN A 214 -26.79 -11.09 3.28
CA ASN A 214 -27.40 -9.99 2.53
C ASN A 214 -26.36 -8.98 2.05
N TYR A 215 -25.38 -8.63 2.90
CA TYR A 215 -24.27 -7.77 2.50
C TYR A 215 -23.45 -8.39 1.37
N ALA A 216 -23.14 -9.70 1.45
CA ALA A 216 -22.43 -10.41 0.42
C ALA A 216 -23.21 -10.41 -0.91
N ILE A 217 -24.52 -10.67 -0.89
CA ILE A 217 -25.39 -10.64 -2.07
C ILE A 217 -25.37 -9.24 -2.70
N GLN A 218 -25.56 -8.19 -1.90
CA GLN A 218 -25.53 -6.80 -2.39
C GLN A 218 -24.18 -6.41 -3.01
N SER A 219 -23.08 -7.01 -2.56
CA SER A 219 -21.75 -6.77 -3.10
C SER A 219 -21.56 -7.35 -4.51
N TYR A 220 -22.40 -8.29 -4.94
CA TYR A 220 -22.35 -8.92 -6.25
C TYR A 220 -23.39 -8.36 -7.25
N THR A 221 -24.32 -7.55 -6.81
CA THR A 221 -25.37 -6.91 -7.62
C THR A 221 -25.04 -5.46 -7.93
#